data_ea7b30f67166919c0a63a4ed262fac9e
#
_entry.id   ea7b30f67166919c0a63a4ed262fac9e
#
_cell.length_a   1.000
_cell.length_b   1.000
_cell.length_c   1.000
_cell.angle_alpha   90.00
_cell.angle_beta   90.00
_cell.angle_gamma   90.00
#
_symmetry.space_group_name_H-M   'P 1'
#
loop_
_entity.id
_entity.type
_entity.pdbx_description
1 polymer ?
#
loop_
_entity_poly.entity_id
_entity_poly.type
_entity_poly.pdbx_seq_one_letter_code
_entity_poly.pdbx_strand_id
1 'polypeptide(L)'
;MGRVDAAAGLTILLAANELPYRARWLPLGSAPRRGHPLNVTSVGRVIAAHLVNIDRLDETAELRWPRRHKDWLQRCLNTSREEQEHPLDRDSLSLFCEAFDMSPRHGAQLASLWAAAPGALRLDLPEKVLERSEPTLVWPGRRPPPYRYHTIIAREEHVLGPDRRPQLHRTSLTVQADIDSLDRVNYLFDHRQVVVEVADGASATGPIRRMGDGLWSQDIVFDRPLGRNEQRELNYTTYFHHSHQPPPEFRRFGSSNPDARIEVRVAFDADCLPETVRRCVWTGPEGPSLAEAVAFLDDENRSVWQVTKVQPGALIGFRWTWPD
;
A
#
# COMPACT_ATOMS: atom_id res chain seq x y z
N MET A 1 17.98 -10.78 2.18
CA MET A 1 17.21 -10.57 0.94
C MET A 1 15.74 -10.54 1.31
N GLY A 2 15.00 -9.57 0.83
CA GLY A 2 13.58 -9.38 1.18
C GLY A 2 12.62 -10.26 0.38
N ARG A 3 12.84 -11.57 0.40
CA ARG A 3 12.02 -12.54 -0.35
C ARG A 3 10.56 -12.54 0.06
N VAL A 4 10.31 -12.44 1.37
CA VAL A 4 8.94 -12.38 1.91
C VAL A 4 8.26 -11.07 1.51
N ASP A 5 8.98 -9.96 1.52
CA ASP A 5 8.43 -8.66 1.12
C ASP A 5 8.14 -8.62 -0.40
N ALA A 6 9.04 -9.21 -1.21
CA ALA A 6 8.80 -9.35 -2.64
C ALA A 6 7.61 -10.28 -2.95
N ALA A 7 7.43 -11.38 -2.20
CA ALA A 7 6.28 -12.27 -2.32
C ALA A 7 4.96 -11.56 -1.96
N ALA A 8 4.98 -10.73 -0.92
CA ALA A 8 3.84 -9.89 -0.54
C ALA A 8 3.50 -8.89 -1.65
N GLY A 9 4.50 -8.14 -2.14
CA GLY A 9 4.32 -7.22 -3.25
C GLY A 9 3.78 -7.90 -4.51
N LEU A 10 4.32 -9.06 -4.87
CA LEU A 10 3.84 -9.86 -6.00
C LEU A 10 2.38 -10.28 -5.83
N THR A 11 2.01 -10.78 -4.64
CA THR A 11 0.64 -11.18 -4.32
C THR A 11 -0.33 -10.01 -4.43
N ILE A 12 0.05 -8.83 -3.91
CA ILE A 12 -0.72 -7.60 -3.99
C ILE A 12 -0.98 -7.22 -5.46
N LEU A 13 0.08 -7.15 -6.28
CA LEU A 13 -0.03 -6.75 -7.68
C LEU A 13 -0.92 -7.73 -8.48
N LEU A 14 -0.78 -9.04 -8.25
CA LEU A 14 -1.58 -10.05 -8.92
C LEU A 14 -3.06 -10.05 -8.49
N ALA A 15 -3.36 -9.61 -7.28
CA ALA A 15 -4.72 -9.58 -6.72
C ALA A 15 -5.48 -8.29 -7.02
N ALA A 16 -4.79 -7.18 -7.25
CA ALA A 16 -5.39 -5.86 -7.43
C ALA A 16 -6.35 -5.80 -8.62
N ASN A 17 -7.58 -5.32 -8.38
CA ASN A 17 -8.62 -5.24 -9.41
C ASN A 17 -8.30 -4.22 -10.51
N GLU A 18 -7.63 -3.14 -10.13
CA GLU A 18 -7.29 -2.01 -10.99
C GLU A 18 -6.09 -2.28 -11.91
N LEU A 19 -5.35 -3.35 -11.63
CA LEU A 19 -4.18 -3.70 -12.41
C LEU A 19 -4.49 -4.81 -13.44
N PRO A 20 -3.83 -4.80 -14.62
CA PRO A 20 -4.12 -5.73 -15.69
C PRO A 20 -3.76 -7.19 -15.36
N TYR A 21 -2.97 -7.42 -14.31
CA TYR A 21 -2.44 -8.74 -13.98
C TYR A 21 -3.51 -9.71 -13.51
N ARG A 22 -4.49 -9.22 -12.75
CA ARG A 22 -5.63 -10.03 -12.31
C ARG A 22 -6.46 -10.55 -13.50
N ALA A 23 -6.68 -9.71 -14.51
CA ALA A 23 -7.43 -10.08 -15.70
C ALA A 23 -6.77 -11.22 -16.51
N ARG A 24 -5.46 -11.45 -16.35
CA ARG A 24 -4.75 -12.53 -17.02
C ARG A 24 -5.03 -13.92 -16.42
N TRP A 25 -5.19 -14.01 -15.10
CA TRP A 25 -5.39 -15.31 -14.45
C TRP A 25 -6.84 -15.60 -14.05
N LEU A 26 -7.65 -14.58 -13.78
CA LEU A 26 -9.03 -14.75 -13.29
C LEU A 26 -9.91 -15.58 -14.24
N PRO A 27 -9.88 -15.40 -15.58
CA PRO A 27 -10.68 -16.18 -16.50
C PRO A 27 -10.24 -17.66 -16.62
N LEU A 28 -9.03 -17.99 -16.15
CA LEU A 28 -8.44 -19.33 -16.31
C LEU A 28 -8.90 -20.33 -15.24
N GLY A 29 -9.77 -19.94 -14.33
CA GLY A 29 -10.27 -20.86 -13.29
C GLY A 29 -11.36 -20.25 -12.43
N SER A 30 -11.70 -20.97 -11.35
CA SER A 30 -12.69 -20.48 -10.37
C SER A 30 -12.20 -19.25 -9.64
N ALA A 31 -13.12 -18.43 -9.15
CA ALA A 31 -12.81 -17.33 -8.26
C ALA A 31 -11.95 -17.80 -7.06
N PRO A 32 -11.12 -16.93 -6.49
CA PRO A 32 -10.37 -17.24 -5.28
C PRO A 32 -11.30 -17.72 -4.16
N ARG A 33 -10.82 -18.65 -3.34
CA ARG A 33 -11.56 -19.06 -2.14
C ARG A 33 -11.59 -17.90 -1.14
N ARG A 34 -12.67 -17.82 -0.33
CA ARG A 34 -12.79 -16.83 0.74
C ARG A 34 -11.51 -16.83 1.61
N GLY A 35 -10.91 -15.67 1.81
CA GLY A 35 -9.66 -15.52 2.57
C GLY A 35 -8.36 -15.77 1.79
N HIS A 36 -8.45 -16.08 0.49
CA HIS A 36 -7.27 -16.23 -0.37
C HIS A 36 -7.33 -15.21 -1.51
N PRO A 37 -6.36 -14.31 -1.65
CA PRO A 37 -6.41 -13.26 -2.68
C PRO A 37 -6.23 -13.80 -4.11
N LEU A 38 -5.63 -14.98 -4.26
CA LEU A 38 -5.27 -15.57 -5.55
C LEU A 38 -5.76 -17.00 -5.72
N ASN A 39 -6.10 -17.38 -6.96
CA ASN A 39 -6.19 -18.77 -7.35
C ASN A 39 -4.83 -19.24 -7.91
N VAL A 40 -4.05 -19.89 -7.07
CA VAL A 40 -2.67 -20.33 -7.39
C VAL A 40 -2.62 -21.20 -8.65
N THR A 41 -3.64 -22.04 -8.90
CA THR A 41 -3.68 -22.88 -10.11
C THR A 41 -3.87 -22.02 -11.37
N SER A 42 -4.69 -20.98 -11.30
CA SER A 42 -4.89 -20.06 -12.42
C SER A 42 -3.66 -19.19 -12.68
N VAL A 43 -2.98 -18.72 -11.64
CA VAL A 43 -1.66 -18.06 -11.74
C VAL A 43 -0.66 -18.99 -12.42
N GLY A 44 -0.62 -20.27 -12.02
CA GLY A 44 0.25 -21.27 -12.62
C GLY A 44 -0.05 -21.53 -14.11
N ARG A 45 -1.30 -21.39 -14.57
CA ARG A 45 -1.65 -21.49 -15.99
C ARG A 45 -1.07 -20.35 -16.81
N VAL A 46 -1.07 -19.13 -16.29
CA VAL A 46 -0.43 -17.98 -16.97
C VAL A 46 1.07 -18.22 -17.14
N ILE A 47 1.74 -18.73 -16.10
CA ILE A 47 3.17 -19.05 -16.15
C ILE A 47 3.43 -20.18 -17.14
N ALA A 48 2.62 -21.25 -17.13
CA ALA A 48 2.78 -22.36 -18.04
C ALA A 48 2.64 -21.92 -19.51
N ALA A 49 1.62 -21.12 -19.84
CA ALA A 49 1.44 -20.56 -21.16
C ALA A 49 2.64 -19.70 -21.61
N HIS A 50 3.19 -18.88 -20.69
CA HIS A 50 4.39 -18.11 -20.97
C HIS A 50 5.59 -19.02 -21.26
N LEU A 51 5.80 -20.06 -20.46
CA LEU A 51 6.89 -21.02 -20.67
C LEU A 51 6.79 -21.76 -22.01
N VAL A 52 5.57 -22.08 -22.48
CA VAL A 52 5.34 -22.63 -23.84
C VAL A 52 5.72 -21.60 -24.89
N ASN A 53 5.29 -20.35 -24.73
CA ASN A 53 5.57 -19.29 -25.70
C ASN A 53 7.06 -18.97 -25.88
N ILE A 54 7.88 -19.27 -24.88
CA ILE A 54 9.35 -19.08 -24.95
C ILE A 54 10.11 -20.40 -25.13
N ASP A 55 9.43 -21.44 -25.61
CA ASP A 55 9.99 -22.81 -25.90
C ASP A 55 10.68 -23.46 -24.68
N ARG A 56 10.30 -23.13 -23.45
CA ARG A 56 10.80 -23.75 -22.21
C ARG A 56 9.90 -24.86 -21.67
N LEU A 57 8.73 -25.03 -22.25
CA LEU A 57 7.76 -26.05 -21.88
C LEU A 57 7.08 -26.58 -23.13
N ASP A 58 6.94 -27.89 -23.23
CA ASP A 58 6.17 -28.54 -24.30
C ASP A 58 4.66 -28.25 -24.11
N GLU A 59 3.94 -27.97 -25.20
CA GLU A 59 2.49 -27.70 -25.21
C GLU A 59 1.70 -28.82 -24.51
N THR A 60 2.13 -30.10 -24.67
CA THR A 60 1.46 -31.23 -24.02
C THR A 60 1.63 -31.25 -22.52
N ALA A 61 2.63 -30.56 -21.99
CA ALA A 61 2.89 -30.41 -20.55
C ALA A 61 2.19 -29.22 -19.93
N GLU A 62 1.72 -28.24 -20.71
CA GLU A 62 1.13 -27.01 -20.24
C GLU A 62 0.00 -27.20 -19.20
N LEU A 63 -0.96 -28.08 -19.55
CA LEU A 63 -2.11 -28.36 -18.69
C LEU A 63 -1.76 -29.08 -17.38
N ARG A 64 -0.62 -29.77 -17.35
CA ARG A 64 -0.15 -30.54 -16.18
C ARG A 64 0.78 -29.75 -15.32
N TRP A 65 1.46 -28.74 -15.87
CA TRP A 65 2.46 -27.90 -15.18
C TRP A 65 1.93 -27.24 -13.92
N PRO A 66 0.77 -26.55 -13.90
CA PRO A 66 0.24 -25.89 -12.70
C PRO A 66 -0.02 -26.86 -11.54
N ARG A 67 -0.46 -28.08 -11.85
CA ARG A 67 -0.71 -29.11 -10.82
C ARG A 67 0.58 -29.63 -10.22
N ARG A 68 1.60 -29.85 -11.04
CA ARG A 68 2.92 -30.34 -10.60
C ARG A 68 3.66 -29.30 -9.76
N HIS A 69 3.49 -28.03 -10.07
CA HIS A 69 4.20 -26.93 -9.42
C HIS A 69 3.34 -26.16 -8.41
N LYS A 70 2.16 -26.66 -8.06
CA LYS A 70 1.23 -26.00 -7.15
C LYS A 70 1.87 -25.66 -5.80
N ASP A 71 2.58 -26.61 -5.21
CA ASP A 71 3.22 -26.42 -3.91
C ASP A 71 4.37 -25.41 -3.97
N TRP A 72 5.12 -25.39 -5.07
CA TRP A 72 6.15 -24.37 -5.31
C TRP A 72 5.52 -23.00 -5.47
N LEU A 73 4.49 -22.85 -6.29
CA LEU A 73 3.75 -21.60 -6.47
C LEU A 73 3.17 -21.09 -5.14
N GLN A 74 2.53 -21.98 -4.36
CA GLN A 74 2.01 -21.62 -3.04
C GLN A 74 3.11 -21.13 -2.10
N ARG A 75 4.28 -21.77 -2.14
CA ARG A 75 5.43 -21.36 -1.34
C ARG A 75 5.99 -20.02 -1.79
N CYS A 76 6.10 -19.76 -3.09
CA CYS A 76 6.56 -18.46 -3.64
C CYS A 76 5.64 -17.29 -3.27
N LEU A 77 4.33 -17.54 -3.15
CA LEU A 77 3.31 -16.53 -2.83
C LEU A 77 2.94 -16.49 -1.34
N ASN A 78 3.56 -17.32 -0.50
CA ASN A 78 3.27 -17.39 0.93
C ASN A 78 4.13 -16.42 1.72
N THR A 79 3.48 -15.43 2.33
CA THR A 79 4.12 -14.40 3.13
C THR A 79 4.35 -14.76 4.62
N SER A 80 3.87 -15.94 5.05
CA SER A 80 3.99 -16.40 6.44
C SER A 80 5.26 -17.22 6.70
N ARG A 81 6.12 -17.44 5.68
CA ARG A 81 7.35 -18.20 5.81
C ARG A 81 8.51 -17.35 6.34
N GLU A 82 9.46 -18.03 6.97
CA GLU A 82 10.73 -17.41 7.34
C GLU A 82 11.52 -17.04 6.09
N GLU A 83 12.21 -15.91 6.15
CA GLU A 83 12.96 -15.32 5.04
C GLU A 83 14.00 -16.28 4.43
N GLN A 84 14.66 -17.07 5.28
CA GLN A 84 15.74 -17.97 4.87
C GLN A 84 15.26 -19.17 4.05
N GLU A 85 14.03 -19.63 4.31
CA GLU A 85 13.42 -20.77 3.65
C GLU A 85 12.51 -20.39 2.47
N HIS A 86 12.39 -19.10 2.18
CA HIS A 86 11.47 -18.64 1.15
C HIS A 86 12.00 -18.93 -0.25
N PRO A 87 11.24 -19.68 -1.09
CA PRO A 87 11.73 -20.17 -2.38
C PRO A 87 11.76 -19.12 -3.49
N LEU A 88 11.22 -17.91 -3.25
CA LEU A 88 11.22 -16.84 -4.25
C LEU A 88 12.65 -16.31 -4.44
N ASP A 89 13.38 -16.91 -5.37
CA ASP A 89 14.67 -16.41 -5.83
C ASP A 89 14.49 -15.37 -6.95
N ARG A 90 15.60 -14.86 -7.44
CA ARG A 90 15.59 -13.82 -8.47
C ARG A 90 15.00 -14.32 -9.79
N ASP A 91 15.31 -15.57 -10.15
CA ASP A 91 14.86 -16.16 -11.42
C ASP A 91 13.34 -16.43 -11.36
N SER A 92 12.86 -16.93 -10.24
CA SER A 92 11.41 -17.08 -9.98
C SER A 92 10.69 -15.75 -10.06
N LEU A 93 11.24 -14.69 -9.45
CA LEU A 93 10.64 -13.35 -9.50
C LEU A 93 10.60 -12.81 -10.95
N SER A 94 11.70 -12.98 -11.70
CA SER A 94 11.77 -12.61 -13.12
C SER A 94 10.70 -13.34 -13.94
N LEU A 95 10.57 -14.65 -13.72
CA LEU A 95 9.56 -15.47 -14.38
C LEU A 95 8.12 -14.95 -14.14
N PHE A 96 7.80 -14.56 -12.92
CA PHE A 96 6.50 -13.95 -12.63
C PHE A 96 6.33 -12.62 -13.38
N CYS A 97 7.34 -11.75 -13.36
CA CYS A 97 7.29 -10.47 -14.05
C CYS A 97 7.07 -10.65 -15.56
N GLU A 98 7.79 -11.56 -16.18
CA GLU A 98 7.70 -11.87 -17.61
C GLU A 98 6.35 -12.49 -17.98
N ALA A 99 5.91 -13.53 -17.26
CA ALA A 99 4.66 -14.23 -17.52
C ALA A 99 3.43 -13.32 -17.41
N PHE A 100 3.46 -12.38 -16.49
CA PHE A 100 2.40 -11.41 -16.29
C PHE A 100 2.60 -10.11 -17.08
N ASP A 101 3.70 -10.00 -17.87
CA ASP A 101 4.05 -8.78 -18.63
C ASP A 101 3.95 -7.55 -17.73
N MET A 102 4.64 -7.63 -16.59
CA MET A 102 4.59 -6.57 -15.61
C MET A 102 5.30 -5.32 -16.13
N SER A 103 4.72 -4.16 -15.83
CA SER A 103 5.34 -2.89 -16.19
C SER A 103 6.77 -2.81 -15.65
N PRO A 104 7.71 -2.15 -16.35
CA PRO A 104 9.07 -1.96 -15.85
C PRO A 104 9.12 -1.37 -14.44
N ARG A 105 8.16 -0.52 -14.11
CA ARG A 105 8.01 0.11 -12.78
C ARG A 105 7.70 -0.92 -11.71
N HIS A 106 6.71 -1.79 -11.91
CA HIS A 106 6.35 -2.83 -10.95
C HIS A 106 7.47 -3.87 -10.81
N GLY A 107 8.10 -4.26 -11.92
CA GLY A 107 9.28 -5.13 -11.91
C GLY A 107 10.44 -4.55 -11.09
N ALA A 108 10.74 -3.25 -11.26
CA ALA A 108 11.77 -2.56 -10.47
C ALA A 108 11.41 -2.48 -8.98
N GLN A 109 10.15 -2.24 -8.63
CA GLN A 109 9.68 -2.23 -7.24
C GLN A 109 9.85 -3.62 -6.59
N LEU A 110 9.42 -4.69 -7.25
CA LEU A 110 9.58 -6.05 -6.76
C LEU A 110 11.06 -6.43 -6.60
N ALA A 111 11.90 -6.06 -7.57
CA ALA A 111 13.35 -6.27 -7.48
C ALA A 111 13.97 -5.50 -6.31
N SER A 112 13.52 -4.28 -6.04
CA SER A 112 13.95 -3.48 -4.89
C SER A 112 13.55 -4.13 -3.57
N LEU A 113 12.31 -4.60 -3.45
CA LEU A 113 11.84 -5.34 -2.27
C LEU A 113 12.66 -6.62 -2.06
N TRP A 114 12.95 -7.35 -3.14
CA TRP A 114 13.73 -8.59 -3.08
C TRP A 114 15.20 -8.34 -2.68
N ALA A 115 15.81 -7.27 -3.20
CA ALA A 115 17.20 -6.90 -2.92
C ALA A 115 17.38 -6.34 -1.50
N ALA A 116 16.33 -5.83 -0.87
CA ALA A 116 16.39 -5.33 0.50
C ALA A 116 16.87 -6.44 1.44
N ALA A 117 17.87 -6.14 2.29
CA ALA A 117 18.35 -7.12 3.26
C ALA A 117 17.24 -7.43 4.28
N PRO A 118 17.00 -8.69 4.64
CA PRO A 118 16.11 -9.05 5.75
C PRO A 118 16.68 -8.41 7.01
N GLY A 119 15.88 -7.55 7.64
CA GLY A 119 16.34 -6.82 8.82
C GLY A 119 17.22 -5.58 8.56
N ALA A 120 17.60 -5.25 7.33
CA ALA A 120 18.11 -3.90 6.97
C ALA A 120 17.05 -2.81 7.24
N LEU A 121 15.84 -3.23 7.46
CA LEU A 121 14.70 -2.46 7.97
C LEU A 121 14.77 -2.16 9.47
N ARG A 122 15.77 -2.65 10.20
CA ARG A 122 16.17 -2.18 11.52
C ARG A 122 17.26 -1.12 11.41
N LEU A 123 17.02 -0.09 10.65
CA LEU A 123 17.69 1.15 10.89
C LEU A 123 16.85 1.88 11.94
N ASP A 124 17.28 1.83 13.19
CA ASP A 124 17.07 2.95 14.09
C ASP A 124 17.64 4.15 13.37
N LEU A 125 16.79 4.85 12.63
CA LEU A 125 17.19 6.07 11.96
C LEU A 125 17.63 7.01 13.07
N PRO A 126 18.88 7.52 13.06
CA PRO A 126 19.31 8.50 14.02
C PRO A 126 18.32 9.67 13.96
N GLU A 127 18.03 10.25 15.10
CA GLU A 127 17.11 11.40 15.28
C GLU A 127 17.25 12.47 14.19
N LYS A 128 18.47 12.64 13.64
CA LYS A 128 18.80 13.53 12.51
C LYS A 128 18.14 13.19 11.16
N VAL A 129 17.66 11.96 10.94
CA VAL A 129 16.96 11.61 9.69
C VAL A 129 15.47 11.94 9.81
N LEU A 130 14.93 11.90 11.03
CA LEU A 130 13.58 12.42 11.32
C LEU A 130 13.51 13.95 11.13
N GLU A 131 14.64 14.67 11.33
CA GLU A 131 14.75 16.11 11.06
C GLU A 131 14.63 16.46 9.56
N ARG A 132 14.73 15.49 8.66
CA ARG A 132 14.75 15.70 7.20
C ARG A 132 13.47 15.35 6.46
N SER A 133 12.50 14.75 7.14
CA SER A 133 11.22 14.36 6.54
C SER A 133 10.09 15.02 7.33
N GLU A 134 9.11 15.61 6.67
CA GLU A 134 7.87 15.95 7.34
C GLU A 134 7.22 14.62 7.74
N PRO A 135 7.10 14.32 9.02
CA PRO A 135 6.21 13.23 9.40
C PRO A 135 4.79 13.69 9.07
N THR A 136 4.07 12.91 8.30
CA THR A 136 2.61 13.02 8.23
C THR A 136 2.01 12.84 9.63
N LEU A 137 2.87 12.51 10.60
CA LEU A 137 2.60 12.20 11.99
C LEU A 137 3.31 13.19 12.90
N VAL A 138 2.55 14.04 13.57
CA VAL A 138 3.03 14.80 14.71
C VAL A 138 2.69 14.01 15.97
N TRP A 139 3.72 13.50 16.66
CA TRP A 139 3.54 12.82 17.95
C TRP A 139 3.11 13.80 19.02
N PRO A 140 2.08 13.49 19.81
CA PRO A 140 1.75 14.29 20.98
C PRO A 140 2.98 14.40 21.90
N GLY A 141 3.42 15.65 22.17
CA GLY A 141 4.47 15.93 23.15
C GLY A 141 5.89 16.17 22.60
N ARG A 142 6.16 15.96 21.30
CA ARG A 142 7.43 16.39 20.68
C ARG A 142 7.20 17.63 19.84
N ARG A 143 8.11 18.61 19.92
CA ARG A 143 8.16 19.71 18.95
C ARG A 143 8.37 19.09 17.57
N PRO A 144 7.52 19.41 16.59
CA PRO A 144 7.77 18.97 15.22
C PRO A 144 9.14 19.51 14.77
N PRO A 145 9.93 18.72 14.05
CA PRO A 145 11.13 19.24 13.41
C PRO A 145 10.75 20.38 12.47
N PRO A 146 11.66 21.30 12.13
CA PRO A 146 11.37 22.35 11.16
C PRO A 146 10.92 21.68 9.86
N TYR A 147 9.66 21.87 9.52
CA TYR A 147 9.07 21.27 8.34
C TYR A 147 9.79 21.77 7.09
N ARG A 148 10.08 20.88 6.17
CA ARG A 148 10.66 21.20 4.87
C ARG A 148 9.60 21.55 3.84
N TYR A 149 8.36 21.17 4.13
CA TYR A 149 7.18 21.42 3.34
C TYR A 149 5.94 21.40 4.22
N HIS A 150 4.85 21.94 3.73
CA HIS A 150 3.55 21.82 4.35
C HIS A 150 2.49 21.37 3.34
N THR A 151 1.50 20.66 3.84
CA THR A 151 0.36 20.21 3.05
C THR A 151 -0.62 21.34 2.86
N ILE A 152 -1.04 21.58 1.62
CA ILE A 152 -2.11 22.51 1.25
C ILE A 152 -3.44 21.78 1.13
N ILE A 153 -3.44 20.67 0.37
CA ILE A 153 -4.62 19.83 0.14
C ILE A 153 -4.19 18.37 0.33
N ALA A 154 -5.01 17.60 1.01
CA ALA A 154 -4.89 16.14 1.04
C ALA A 154 -6.26 15.54 0.76
N ARG A 155 -6.31 14.60 -0.19
CA ARG A 155 -7.46 13.76 -0.48
C ARG A 155 -7.02 12.32 -0.37
N GLU A 156 -7.67 11.57 0.49
CA GLU A 156 -7.32 10.19 0.76
C GLU A 156 -8.58 9.31 0.69
N GLU A 157 -8.48 8.22 -0.05
CA GLU A 157 -9.54 7.25 -0.21
C GLU A 157 -9.06 5.87 0.21
N HIS A 158 -9.71 5.30 1.20
CA HIS A 158 -9.43 3.96 1.72
C HIS A 158 -10.47 2.99 1.17
N VAL A 159 -10.05 2.02 0.37
CA VAL A 159 -10.93 1.10 -0.34
C VAL A 159 -10.83 -0.29 0.27
N LEU A 160 -11.99 -0.82 0.66
CA LEU A 160 -12.13 -2.17 1.20
C LEU A 160 -12.67 -3.12 0.13
N GLY A 161 -12.18 -4.35 0.16
CA GLY A 161 -12.62 -5.41 -0.73
C GLY A 161 -13.74 -6.28 -0.16
N PRO A 162 -14.19 -7.27 -0.96
CA PRO A 162 -15.27 -8.17 -0.59
C PRO A 162 -14.91 -9.09 0.59
N ASP A 163 -13.63 -9.18 0.94
CA ASP A 163 -13.12 -9.91 2.10
C ASP A 163 -13.05 -9.07 3.38
N ARG A 164 -13.63 -7.85 3.36
CA ARG A 164 -13.63 -6.88 4.47
C ARG A 164 -12.26 -6.30 4.80
N ARG A 165 -11.27 -6.45 3.91
CA ARG A 165 -9.90 -5.96 4.11
C ARG A 165 -9.61 -4.76 3.24
N PRO A 166 -8.75 -3.84 3.71
CA PRO A 166 -8.20 -2.80 2.85
C PRO A 166 -7.49 -3.43 1.65
N GLN A 167 -7.84 -3.00 0.45
CA GLN A 167 -7.19 -3.42 -0.78
C GLN A 167 -6.19 -2.36 -1.24
N LEU A 168 -6.61 -1.11 -1.20
CA LEU A 168 -5.78 0.00 -1.61
C LEU A 168 -6.15 1.29 -0.88
N HIS A 169 -5.20 2.22 -0.91
CA HIS A 169 -5.37 3.58 -0.44
C HIS A 169 -4.88 4.54 -1.52
N ARG A 170 -5.75 5.38 -2.02
CA ARG A 170 -5.41 6.44 -2.98
C ARG A 170 -5.15 7.73 -2.25
N THR A 171 -4.08 8.38 -2.59
CA THR A 171 -3.73 9.70 -2.03
C THR A 171 -3.45 10.69 -3.13
N SER A 172 -4.10 11.85 -3.06
CA SER A 172 -3.74 13.07 -3.79
C SER A 172 -3.32 14.12 -2.76
N LEU A 173 -2.07 14.53 -2.83
CA LEU A 173 -1.44 15.41 -1.86
C LEU A 173 -0.83 16.61 -2.57
N THR A 174 -1.29 17.82 -2.27
CA THR A 174 -0.61 19.05 -2.71
C THR A 174 0.28 19.54 -1.57
N VAL A 175 1.59 19.57 -1.82
CA VAL A 175 2.59 20.08 -0.89
C VAL A 175 3.19 21.39 -1.38
N GLN A 176 3.62 22.23 -0.46
CA GLN A 176 4.41 23.44 -0.76
C GLN A 176 5.75 23.33 -0.05
N ALA A 177 6.84 23.57 -0.77
CA ALA A 177 8.19 23.51 -0.21
C ALA A 177 8.49 24.74 0.65
N ASP A 178 9.04 24.52 1.84
CA ASP A 178 9.49 25.57 2.76
C ASP A 178 11.00 25.85 2.64
N ILE A 179 11.69 25.05 1.85
CA ILE A 179 13.14 25.11 1.59
C ILE A 179 13.43 25.21 0.09
N ASP A 180 14.65 25.64 -0.24
CA ASP A 180 15.04 25.90 -1.65
C ASP A 180 15.33 24.65 -2.49
N SER A 181 15.35 23.49 -1.90
CA SER A 181 15.61 22.23 -2.64
C SER A 181 14.95 21.05 -1.93
N LEU A 182 13.64 20.97 -2.01
CA LEU A 182 12.89 19.83 -1.55
C LEU A 182 12.91 18.74 -2.61
N ASP A 183 13.65 17.64 -2.37
CA ASP A 183 13.82 16.55 -3.32
C ASP A 183 12.84 15.38 -3.11
N ARG A 184 12.23 15.29 -1.93
CA ARG A 184 11.34 14.17 -1.56
C ARG A 184 10.36 14.51 -0.47
N VAL A 185 9.32 13.70 -0.37
CA VAL A 185 8.45 13.58 0.80
C VAL A 185 8.55 12.17 1.37
N ASN A 186 8.37 12.04 2.68
CA ASN A 186 8.37 10.74 3.33
C ASN A 186 6.94 10.28 3.57
N TYR A 187 6.55 9.18 2.93
CA TYR A 187 5.23 8.58 3.11
C TYR A 187 5.29 7.58 4.26
N LEU A 188 4.40 7.75 5.24
CA LEU A 188 4.28 6.91 6.43
C LEU A 188 3.02 6.06 6.37
N PHE A 189 3.11 4.82 6.82
CA PHE A 189 2.01 3.86 6.89
C PHE A 189 2.20 2.88 8.05
N ASP A 190 1.12 2.25 8.49
CA ASP A 190 1.08 1.34 9.65
C ASP A 190 1.25 -0.14 9.28
N HIS A 191 1.37 -0.45 8.00
CA HIS A 191 1.44 -1.81 7.51
C HIS A 191 2.70 -2.06 6.66
N ARG A 192 3.49 -3.09 7.01
CA ARG A 192 4.76 -3.38 6.31
C ARG A 192 4.57 -3.87 4.87
N GLN A 193 3.55 -4.69 4.64
CA GLN A 193 3.35 -5.38 3.37
C GLN A 193 2.52 -4.51 2.42
N VAL A 194 3.19 -3.56 1.80
CA VAL A 194 2.59 -2.61 0.86
C VAL A 194 3.40 -2.49 -0.42
N VAL A 195 2.73 -2.09 -1.49
CA VAL A 195 3.34 -1.59 -2.72
C VAL A 195 2.82 -0.19 -2.95
N VAL A 196 3.73 0.77 -3.13
CA VAL A 196 3.38 2.16 -3.41
C VAL A 196 3.61 2.45 -4.88
N GLU A 197 2.57 2.78 -5.60
CA GLU A 197 2.62 3.22 -6.99
C GLU A 197 2.40 4.72 -7.05
N VAL A 198 3.38 5.46 -7.59
CA VAL A 198 3.33 6.91 -7.71
C VAL A 198 3.05 7.27 -9.16
N ALA A 199 2.10 8.19 -9.40
CA ALA A 199 1.83 8.76 -10.71
C ALA A 199 2.94 9.71 -11.16
N ASP A 200 2.71 10.46 -12.21
CA ASP A 200 3.68 11.33 -12.86
C ASP A 200 4.33 12.37 -11.94
N GLY A 201 5.57 12.70 -12.20
CA GLY A 201 6.33 13.76 -11.53
C GLY A 201 7.08 13.35 -10.27
N ALA A 202 6.96 12.09 -9.86
CA ALA A 202 7.70 11.51 -8.75
C ALA A 202 7.75 9.98 -8.83
N SER A 203 8.54 9.36 -7.97
CA SER A 203 8.63 7.90 -7.85
C SER A 203 8.80 7.46 -6.39
N ALA A 204 8.18 6.34 -6.01
CA ALA A 204 8.47 5.68 -4.74
C ALA A 204 9.83 4.98 -4.86
N THR A 205 10.78 5.36 -4.03
CA THR A 205 12.15 4.85 -4.11
C THR A 205 12.67 4.38 -2.76
N GLY A 206 13.66 3.51 -2.84
CA GLY A 206 14.32 2.95 -1.68
C GLY A 206 13.48 1.89 -0.96
N PRO A 207 14.07 1.26 0.05
CA PRO A 207 13.39 0.23 0.84
C PRO A 207 12.32 0.84 1.74
N ILE A 208 11.31 0.03 2.03
CA ILE A 208 10.38 0.31 3.12
C ILE A 208 11.16 0.22 4.44
N ARG A 209 11.12 1.27 5.27
CA ARG A 209 11.87 1.41 6.52
C ARG A 209 10.95 1.39 7.73
N ARG A 210 11.37 0.73 8.79
CA ARG A 210 10.65 0.79 10.06
C ARG A 210 11.02 2.06 10.81
N MET A 211 10.01 2.82 11.20
CA MET A 211 10.17 4.11 11.91
C MET A 211 10.00 4.00 13.42
N GLY A 212 9.51 2.88 13.93
CA GLY A 212 9.12 2.67 15.33
C GLY A 212 7.61 2.67 15.50
N ASP A 213 7.12 2.26 16.67
CA ASP A 213 5.71 2.28 17.08
C ASP A 213 4.71 1.72 16.04
N GLY A 214 5.13 0.64 15.36
CA GLY A 214 4.32 0.00 14.32
C GLY A 214 4.30 0.71 12.96
N LEU A 215 5.00 1.85 12.83
CA LEU A 215 5.03 2.63 11.59
C LEU A 215 6.16 2.22 10.66
N TRP A 216 5.88 2.40 9.38
CA TRP A 216 6.77 2.16 8.26
C TRP A 216 6.80 3.39 7.37
N SER A 217 7.85 3.55 6.59
CA SER A 217 7.98 4.65 5.66
C SER A 217 8.62 4.25 4.34
N GLN A 218 8.29 5.00 3.31
CA GLN A 218 8.97 4.97 2.02
C GLN A 218 9.11 6.39 1.49
N ASP A 219 10.26 6.70 0.87
CA ASP A 219 10.47 8.01 0.25
C ASP A 219 9.75 8.07 -1.10
N ILE A 220 9.03 9.16 -1.34
CA ILE A 220 8.52 9.57 -2.64
C ILE A 220 9.40 10.69 -3.12
N VAL A 221 10.22 10.44 -4.14
CA VAL A 221 11.22 11.37 -4.67
C VAL A 221 10.64 12.07 -5.88
N PHE A 222 10.74 13.39 -5.90
CA PHE A 222 10.35 14.20 -7.05
C PHE A 222 11.30 14.01 -8.22
N ASP A 223 10.80 14.07 -9.44
CA ASP A 223 11.63 14.01 -10.65
C ASP A 223 12.62 15.17 -10.72
N ARG A 224 12.25 16.30 -10.11
CA ARG A 224 13.15 17.42 -9.84
C ARG A 224 12.88 18.03 -8.48
N PRO A 225 13.89 18.55 -7.78
CA PRO A 225 13.70 19.26 -6.53
C PRO A 225 12.77 20.48 -6.70
N LEU A 226 11.97 20.75 -5.69
CA LEU A 226 11.09 21.92 -5.63
C LEU A 226 11.83 23.09 -4.99
N GLY A 227 11.69 24.27 -5.58
CA GLY A 227 12.15 25.52 -4.98
C GLY A 227 11.24 25.97 -3.83
N ARG A 228 11.72 26.88 -3.00
CA ARG A 228 10.93 27.45 -1.90
C ARG A 228 9.62 28.06 -2.40
N ASN A 229 8.53 27.80 -1.71
CA ASN A 229 7.16 28.18 -2.06
C ASN A 229 6.60 27.52 -3.32
N GLU A 230 7.37 26.66 -3.98
CA GLU A 230 6.85 25.89 -5.09
C GLU A 230 5.88 24.84 -4.57
N GLN A 231 4.76 24.67 -5.30
CA GLN A 231 3.74 23.66 -5.00
C GLN A 231 3.82 22.52 -6.01
N ARG A 232 3.56 21.31 -5.51
CA ARG A 232 3.48 20.10 -6.33
C ARG A 232 2.33 19.23 -5.84
N GLU A 233 1.56 18.74 -6.79
CA GLU A 233 0.61 17.68 -6.57
C GLU A 233 1.30 16.32 -6.74
N LEU A 234 1.05 15.42 -5.79
CA LEU A 234 1.49 14.04 -5.76
C LEU A 234 0.26 13.14 -5.74
N ASN A 235 0.21 12.22 -6.68
CA ASN A 235 -0.84 11.20 -6.75
C ASN A 235 -0.18 9.83 -6.62
N TYR A 236 -0.59 9.05 -5.62
CA TYR A 236 -0.07 7.71 -5.43
C TYR A 236 -1.13 6.76 -4.88
N THR A 237 -0.96 5.48 -5.17
CA THR A 237 -1.80 4.40 -4.68
C THR A 237 -0.95 3.45 -3.87
N THR A 238 -1.41 3.11 -2.68
CA THR A 238 -0.82 2.08 -1.83
C THR A 238 -1.70 0.85 -1.88
N TYR A 239 -1.14 -0.28 -2.27
CA TYR A 239 -1.80 -1.59 -2.25
C TYR A 239 -1.37 -2.33 -1.00
N PHE A 240 -2.34 -2.98 -0.32
CA PHE A 240 -2.10 -3.67 0.93
C PHE A 240 -2.21 -5.18 0.80
N HIS A 241 -1.42 -5.87 1.60
CA HIS A 241 -1.62 -7.30 1.84
C HIS A 241 -1.75 -7.55 3.34
N HIS A 242 -2.96 -7.80 3.79
CA HIS A 242 -3.24 -8.12 5.19
C HIS A 242 -3.33 -9.63 5.39
N SER A 243 -2.46 -10.19 6.23
CA SER A 243 -2.53 -11.60 6.65
C SER A 243 -3.68 -11.85 7.65
N HIS A 244 -4.05 -10.82 8.40
CA HIS A 244 -5.14 -10.85 9.39
C HIS A 244 -6.15 -9.75 9.09
N GLN A 245 -7.37 -9.86 9.65
CA GLN A 245 -8.36 -8.80 9.57
C GLN A 245 -7.86 -7.60 10.37
N PRO A 246 -7.64 -6.44 9.75
CA PRO A 246 -7.29 -5.23 10.49
C PRO A 246 -8.49 -4.69 11.26
N PRO A 247 -8.28 -3.79 12.22
CA PRO A 247 -9.38 -3.07 12.87
C PRO A 247 -10.29 -2.42 11.84
N PRO A 248 -11.63 -2.41 12.07
CA PRO A 248 -12.58 -1.82 11.13
C PRO A 248 -12.58 -0.28 11.23
N GLU A 249 -11.45 0.32 10.94
CA GLU A 249 -11.25 1.77 11.00
C GLU A 249 -10.15 2.22 10.05
N PHE A 250 -10.27 3.46 9.63
CA PHE A 250 -9.26 4.20 8.89
C PHE A 250 -8.95 5.49 9.65
N ARG A 251 -7.70 5.71 10.00
CA ARG A 251 -7.23 6.88 10.75
C ARG A 251 -6.17 7.63 9.94
N ARG A 252 -6.32 8.94 9.89
CA ARG A 252 -5.36 9.86 9.29
C ARG A 252 -4.99 10.95 10.27
N PHE A 253 -3.71 11.29 10.35
CA PHE A 253 -3.26 12.44 11.12
C PHE A 253 -3.66 13.75 10.46
N GLY A 254 -3.99 14.74 11.28
CA GLY A 254 -4.12 16.11 10.84
C GLY A 254 -2.81 16.64 10.24
N SER A 255 -2.92 17.62 9.36
CA SER A 255 -1.75 18.30 8.82
C SER A 255 -1.08 19.19 9.85
N SER A 256 0.23 19.40 9.73
CA SER A 256 0.97 20.44 10.45
C SER A 256 0.49 21.85 10.09
N ASN A 257 -0.01 22.01 8.87
CA ASN A 257 -0.68 23.24 8.44
C ASN A 257 -2.16 23.20 8.87
N PRO A 258 -2.58 24.04 9.82
CA PRO A 258 -3.97 24.06 10.30
C PRO A 258 -4.96 24.49 9.22
N ASP A 259 -4.50 25.19 8.18
CA ASP A 259 -5.33 25.66 7.06
C ASP A 259 -5.41 24.65 5.91
N ALA A 260 -4.76 23.51 6.05
CA ALA A 260 -4.84 22.43 5.05
C ALA A 260 -6.28 21.96 4.88
N ARG A 261 -6.68 21.76 3.63
CA ARG A 261 -7.95 21.15 3.30
C ARG A 261 -7.75 19.64 3.23
N ILE A 262 -8.44 18.92 4.11
CA ILE A 262 -8.32 17.47 4.20
C ILE A 262 -9.67 16.85 3.80
N GLU A 263 -9.63 15.96 2.82
CA GLU A 263 -10.76 15.14 2.45
C GLU A 263 -10.38 13.67 2.65
N VAL A 264 -11.13 12.97 3.49
CA VAL A 264 -11.01 11.54 3.71
C VAL A 264 -12.23 10.82 3.20
N ARG A 265 -12.02 9.69 2.55
CA ARG A 265 -13.06 8.84 1.99
C ARG A 265 -12.83 7.40 2.44
N VAL A 266 -13.92 6.68 2.63
CA VAL A 266 -13.93 5.23 2.74
C VAL A 266 -14.89 4.67 1.69
N ALA A 267 -14.45 3.65 0.97
CA ALA A 267 -15.25 2.96 -0.04
C ALA A 267 -15.34 1.48 0.30
N PHE A 268 -16.52 0.91 0.15
CA PHE A 268 -16.82 -0.49 0.46
C PHE A 268 -17.22 -1.23 -0.82
N ASP A 269 -16.81 -2.49 -0.88
CA ASP A 269 -17.27 -3.39 -1.95
C ASP A 269 -18.78 -3.62 -1.84
N ALA A 270 -19.47 -3.63 -2.99
CA ALA A 270 -20.92 -3.79 -3.03
C ALA A 270 -21.42 -5.10 -2.40
N ASP A 271 -20.59 -6.15 -2.47
CA ASP A 271 -20.92 -7.46 -1.90
C ASP A 271 -20.64 -7.52 -0.38
N CYS A 272 -20.09 -6.46 0.20
CA CYS A 272 -19.68 -6.44 1.60
C CYS A 272 -19.84 -5.06 2.23
N LEU A 273 -21.08 -4.68 2.50
CA LEU A 273 -21.40 -3.39 3.11
C LEU A 273 -21.31 -3.45 4.63
N PRO A 274 -20.84 -2.39 5.30
CA PRO A 274 -20.88 -2.28 6.75
C PRO A 274 -22.33 -2.05 7.25
N GLU A 275 -22.58 -2.48 8.49
CA GLU A 275 -23.85 -2.18 9.19
C GLU A 275 -23.91 -0.70 9.58
N THR A 276 -22.82 -0.15 10.09
CA THR A 276 -22.72 1.27 10.45
C THR A 276 -21.38 1.86 10.01
N VAL A 277 -21.40 3.16 9.68
CA VAL A 277 -20.20 3.95 9.44
C VAL A 277 -20.25 5.20 10.32
N ARG A 278 -19.13 5.57 10.93
CA ARG A 278 -18.98 6.76 11.77
C ARG A 278 -17.77 7.57 11.36
N ARG A 279 -17.90 8.89 11.33
CA ARG A 279 -16.78 9.84 11.30
C ARG A 279 -16.24 9.99 12.71
N CYS A 280 -14.95 9.87 12.88
CA CYS A 280 -14.35 9.87 14.22
C CYS A 280 -13.15 10.83 14.29
N VAL A 281 -12.98 11.44 15.46
CA VAL A 281 -11.79 12.18 15.84
C VAL A 281 -11.16 11.47 17.03
N TRP A 282 -9.84 11.22 16.96
CA TRP A 282 -9.10 10.57 18.06
C TRP A 282 -7.97 11.48 18.57
N THR A 283 -7.58 11.28 19.82
CA THR A 283 -6.45 11.99 20.45
C THR A 283 -5.09 11.46 20.07
N GLY A 284 -5.04 10.25 19.50
CA GLY A 284 -3.79 9.58 19.17
C GLY A 284 -4.05 8.18 18.56
N PRO A 285 -2.98 7.47 18.12
CA PRO A 285 -3.10 6.19 17.43
C PRO A 285 -3.83 5.10 18.22
N GLU A 286 -3.63 5.06 19.53
CA GLU A 286 -4.25 4.08 20.43
C GLU A 286 -5.31 4.73 21.34
N GLY A 287 -5.54 6.06 21.18
CA GLY A 287 -6.47 6.80 22.02
C GLY A 287 -7.94 6.51 21.71
N PRO A 288 -8.83 6.74 22.68
CA PRO A 288 -10.26 6.68 22.45
C PRO A 288 -10.69 7.77 21.46
N SER A 289 -11.84 7.57 20.83
CA SER A 289 -12.47 8.62 20.03
C SER A 289 -12.93 9.76 20.95
N LEU A 290 -12.59 10.99 20.59
CA LEU A 290 -13.05 12.21 21.25
C LEU A 290 -14.46 12.60 20.81
N ALA A 291 -14.76 12.35 19.53
CA ALA A 291 -16.04 12.67 18.93
C ALA A 291 -16.35 11.66 17.83
N GLU A 292 -17.61 11.31 17.73
CA GLU A 292 -18.14 10.42 16.69
C GLU A 292 -19.46 10.99 16.15
N ALA A 293 -19.65 10.85 14.84
CA ALA A 293 -20.90 11.16 14.17
C ALA A 293 -21.23 10.07 13.15
N VAL A 294 -22.51 9.76 13.01
CA VAL A 294 -22.97 8.81 11.98
C VAL A 294 -22.62 9.36 10.61
N ALA A 295 -22.16 8.48 9.73
CA ALA A 295 -21.87 8.77 8.34
C ALA A 295 -22.74 7.86 7.45
N PHE A 296 -23.21 8.40 6.33
CA PHE A 296 -23.98 7.66 5.36
C PHE A 296 -23.13 7.32 4.15
N LEU A 297 -23.43 6.20 3.51
CA LEU A 297 -22.86 5.82 2.24
C LEU A 297 -23.66 6.47 1.09
N ASP A 298 -22.96 6.86 0.04
CA ASP A 298 -23.57 7.29 -1.22
C ASP A 298 -23.96 6.07 -2.10
N ASP A 299 -24.50 6.35 -3.30
CA ASP A 299 -24.91 5.31 -4.26
C ASP A 299 -23.74 4.46 -4.79
N GLU A 300 -22.51 4.89 -4.54
CA GLU A 300 -21.27 4.18 -4.91
C GLU A 300 -20.62 3.50 -3.69
N ASN A 301 -21.39 3.34 -2.60
CA ASN A 301 -20.97 2.72 -1.33
C ASN A 301 -19.78 3.43 -0.66
N ARG A 302 -19.72 4.75 -0.78
CA ARG A 302 -18.64 5.59 -0.22
C ARG A 302 -19.18 6.56 0.82
N SER A 303 -18.36 6.89 1.79
CA SER A 303 -18.59 8.01 2.67
C SER A 303 -17.43 9.01 2.56
N VAL A 304 -17.76 10.28 2.47
CA VAL A 304 -16.80 11.38 2.29
C VAL A 304 -16.89 12.33 3.47
N TRP A 305 -15.75 12.79 3.96
CA TRP A 305 -15.66 13.79 5.00
C TRP A 305 -14.60 14.84 4.65
N GLN A 306 -15.05 16.08 4.50
CA GLN A 306 -14.15 17.25 4.33
C GLN A 306 -13.94 17.93 5.68
N VAL A 307 -12.68 18.13 6.02
CA VAL A 307 -12.27 18.71 7.29
C VAL A 307 -11.32 19.86 7.06
N THR A 308 -11.55 20.95 7.77
CA THR A 308 -10.65 22.10 7.82
C THR A 308 -10.29 22.38 9.27
N LYS A 309 -9.15 23.01 9.51
CA LYS A 309 -8.67 23.39 10.87
C LYS A 309 -8.51 22.21 11.81
N VAL A 310 -7.97 21.08 11.28
CA VAL A 310 -7.61 19.95 12.12
C VAL A 310 -6.41 20.32 12.97
N GLN A 311 -6.54 20.16 14.29
CA GLN A 311 -5.41 20.42 15.19
C GLN A 311 -4.25 19.45 14.86
N PRO A 312 -2.99 19.94 14.83
CA PRO A 312 -1.83 19.08 14.70
C PRO A 312 -1.84 17.97 15.76
N GLY A 313 -1.62 16.72 15.34
CA GLY A 313 -1.64 15.57 16.24
C GLY A 313 -3.01 14.93 16.49
N ALA A 314 -4.12 15.56 16.10
CA ALA A 314 -5.41 14.90 16.08
C ALA A 314 -5.49 13.92 14.91
N LEU A 315 -6.15 12.77 15.14
CA LEU A 315 -6.49 11.85 14.07
C LEU A 315 -7.96 12.01 13.69
N ILE A 316 -8.21 11.94 12.41
CA ILE A 316 -9.54 11.96 11.81
C ILE A 316 -9.73 10.74 10.91
N GLY A 317 -10.94 10.33 10.66
CA GLY A 317 -11.24 9.24 9.74
C GLY A 317 -12.57 8.58 10.00
N PHE A 318 -12.63 7.29 9.71
CA PHE A 318 -13.84 6.52 9.79
C PHE A 318 -13.66 5.28 10.65
N ARG A 319 -14.73 4.87 11.33
CA ARG A 319 -14.90 3.57 11.97
C ARG A 319 -16.19 2.95 11.46
N TRP A 320 -16.21 1.65 11.30
CA TRP A 320 -17.41 0.93 10.86
C TRP A 320 -17.60 -0.36 11.63
N THR A 321 -18.81 -0.90 11.57
CA THR A 321 -19.13 -2.23 12.08
C THR A 321 -19.57 -3.12 10.93
N TRP A 322 -19.22 -4.38 10.99
CA TRP A 322 -19.68 -5.37 10.03
C TRP A 322 -20.92 -6.06 10.54
N PRO A 323 -21.85 -6.44 9.66
CA PRO A 323 -22.93 -7.35 10.05
C PRO A 323 -22.33 -8.71 10.46
N ASP A 324 -22.98 -9.37 11.43
CA ASP A 324 -22.67 -10.70 11.94
C ASP A 324 -22.66 -11.80 10.87
#